data_3289292b5379234f3382dd1335f29889
#
_entry.id   3289292b5379234f3382dd1335f29889
#
_cell.length_a   1.000
_cell.length_b   1.000
_cell.length_c   1.000
_cell.angle_alpha   90.00
_cell.angle_beta   90.00
_cell.angle_gamma   90.00
#
_symmetry.space_group_name_H-M   'P 1'
#
loop_
_entity.id
_entity.type
_entity.pdbx_description
1 polymer ?
#
loop_
_entity_poly.entity_id
_entity_poly.type
_entity_poly.pdbx_seq_one_letter_code
_entity_poly.pdbx_strand_id
1 'polypeptide(L)'
;MFCIFLNVRYSNPKLMHIGHQYVAANFDPTVIKGLLEMKGYHISPDKGVGIFTFNNQSNLEKHLPEMKSFFKDYEDRFSCKCSIETGITNEELFYQAD
;
A
#
# COMPACT_ATOMS: atom_id res chain seq x y z
N MET A 1 0.77 -9.86 12.99
CA MET A 1 0.08 -8.87 12.15
C MET A 1 0.23 -9.24 10.69
N PHE A 2 -0.79 -8.97 9.92
CA PHE A 2 -0.82 -9.34 8.50
C PHE A 2 -0.74 -8.07 7.67
N CYS A 3 0.19 -8.03 6.73
CA CYS A 3 0.47 -6.81 5.98
C CYS A 3 0.39 -7.02 4.48
N ILE A 4 -0.04 -5.95 3.79
CA ILE A 4 0.13 -5.82 2.34
C ILE A 4 1.22 -4.79 2.13
N PHE A 5 2.21 -5.15 1.30
CA PHE A 5 3.31 -4.28 0.93
C PHE A 5 3.13 -3.85 -0.52
N LEU A 6 3.03 -2.55 -0.72
CA LEU A 6 2.89 -1.95 -2.05
C LEU A 6 4.18 -1.22 -2.39
N ASN A 7 4.79 -1.57 -3.51
CA ASN A 7 5.96 -0.86 -4.04
C ASN A 7 5.54 -0.17 -5.34
N VAL A 8 5.82 1.11 -5.45
CA VAL A 8 5.47 1.90 -6.63
C VAL A 8 6.72 2.60 -7.16
N ARG A 9 7.00 2.43 -8.46
CA ARG A 9 8.06 3.16 -9.13
C ARG A 9 7.48 3.95 -10.29
N TYR A 10 7.67 5.26 -10.27
CA TYR A 10 7.16 6.17 -11.29
C TYR A 10 8.19 6.37 -12.38
N SER A 11 7.74 6.36 -13.64
CA SER A 11 8.61 6.70 -14.77
C SER A 11 8.93 8.20 -14.81
N ASN A 12 8.04 9.02 -14.23
CA ASN A 12 8.24 10.46 -14.08
C ASN A 12 8.01 10.84 -12.61
N PRO A 13 9.08 11.27 -11.89
CA PRO A 13 8.96 11.62 -10.48
C PRO A 13 7.91 12.72 -10.19
N LYS A 14 7.63 13.59 -11.16
CA LYS A 14 6.64 14.65 -11.00
C LYS A 14 5.22 14.11 -10.85
N LEU A 15 4.96 12.89 -11.30
CA LEU A 15 3.64 12.28 -11.19
C LEU A 15 3.37 11.71 -9.81
N MET A 16 4.39 11.53 -8.99
CA MET A 16 4.23 10.94 -7.65
C MET A 16 3.27 11.77 -6.79
N HIS A 17 3.46 13.07 -6.72
CA HIS A 17 2.61 13.93 -5.88
C HIS A 17 1.16 13.92 -6.36
N ILE A 18 0.95 14.02 -7.66
CA ILE A 18 -0.39 13.98 -8.25
C ILE A 18 -1.04 12.61 -7.97
N GLY A 19 -0.26 11.54 -8.09
CA GLY A 19 -0.73 10.20 -7.79
C GLY A 19 -1.15 10.04 -6.33
N HIS A 20 -0.38 10.60 -5.40
CA HIS A 20 -0.73 10.57 -3.98
C HIS A 20 -2.04 11.32 -3.71
N GLN A 21 -2.26 12.45 -4.37
CA GLN A 21 -3.52 13.19 -4.26
C GLN A 21 -4.70 12.35 -4.78
N TYR A 22 -4.49 11.62 -5.87
CA TYR A 22 -5.51 10.72 -6.41
C TYR A 22 -5.84 9.59 -5.42
N VAL A 23 -4.84 8.98 -4.80
CA VAL A 23 -5.06 7.94 -3.78
C VAL A 23 -5.85 8.52 -2.61
N ALA A 24 -5.45 9.69 -2.10
CA ALA A 24 -6.13 10.33 -0.98
C ALA A 24 -7.61 10.63 -1.30
N ALA A 25 -7.92 10.94 -2.55
CA ALA A 25 -9.29 11.27 -2.97
C ALA A 25 -10.14 10.04 -3.26
N ASN A 26 -9.54 8.90 -3.62
CA ASN A 26 -10.26 7.74 -4.13
C ASN A 26 -10.09 6.47 -3.30
N PHE A 27 -9.25 6.50 -2.28
CA PHE A 27 -9.00 5.36 -1.41
C PHE A 27 -9.32 5.76 0.03
N ASP A 28 -10.40 5.20 0.58
CA ASP A 28 -10.84 5.51 1.93
C ASP A 28 -10.48 4.36 2.87
N PRO A 29 -9.43 4.50 3.69
CA PRO A 29 -9.03 3.44 4.61
C PRO A 29 -10.05 3.17 5.70
N THR A 30 -10.92 4.12 6.01
CA THR A 30 -11.85 3.99 7.13
C THR A 30 -12.98 2.98 6.87
N VAL A 31 -13.26 2.66 5.60
CA VAL A 31 -14.30 1.71 5.24
C VAL A 31 -13.77 0.30 5.00
N ILE A 32 -12.46 0.09 5.14
CA ILE A 32 -11.82 -1.21 4.91
C ILE A 32 -11.85 -2.01 6.20
N LYS A 33 -12.62 -3.10 6.19
CA LYS A 33 -12.78 -3.93 7.37
C LYS A 33 -11.45 -4.56 7.78
N GLY A 34 -11.09 -4.35 9.05
CA GLY A 34 -9.90 -4.95 9.64
C GLY A 34 -8.60 -4.22 9.35
N LEU A 35 -8.62 -3.15 8.58
CA LEU A 35 -7.43 -2.34 8.36
C LEU A 35 -7.12 -1.54 9.63
N LEU A 36 -5.96 -1.78 10.23
CA LEU A 36 -5.53 -1.12 11.45
C LEU A 36 -4.68 0.10 11.18
N GLU A 37 -3.88 0.06 10.11
CA GLU A 37 -2.90 1.11 9.83
C GLU A 37 -2.54 1.10 8.36
N MET A 38 -2.30 2.29 7.83
CA MET A 38 -1.77 2.49 6.50
C MET A 38 -0.66 3.51 6.59
N LYS A 39 0.53 3.16 6.10
CA LYS A 39 1.69 4.06 6.06
C LYS A 39 2.29 4.11 4.68
N GLY A 40 2.68 5.30 4.27
CA GLY A 40 3.43 5.49 3.03
C GLY A 40 4.82 6.03 3.33
N TYR A 41 5.80 5.62 2.54
CA TYR A 41 7.19 6.05 2.66
C TYR A 41 7.71 6.53 1.32
N HIS A 42 8.44 7.64 1.35
CA HIS A 42 9.23 8.07 0.20
C HIS A 42 10.60 7.39 0.27
N ILE A 43 10.93 6.61 -0.75
CA ILE A 43 12.23 5.93 -0.80
C ILE A 43 13.23 6.75 -1.62
N SER A 44 12.77 7.28 -2.77
CA SER A 44 13.54 8.11 -3.68
C SER A 44 12.57 9.00 -4.45
N PRO A 45 13.04 9.96 -5.27
CA PRO A 45 12.12 10.81 -6.03
C PRO A 45 11.14 10.07 -6.93
N ASP A 46 11.47 8.84 -7.33
CA ASP A 46 10.64 8.04 -8.23
C ASP A 46 10.05 6.78 -7.57
N LYS A 47 10.31 6.54 -6.28
CA LYS A 47 9.87 5.31 -5.62
C LYS A 47 9.21 5.57 -4.27
N GLY A 48 8.05 4.93 -4.07
CA GLY A 48 7.34 4.93 -2.80
C GLY A 48 6.99 3.52 -2.36
N VAL A 49 6.76 3.36 -1.06
CA VAL A 49 6.33 2.10 -0.46
C VAL A 49 5.15 2.36 0.45
N GLY A 50 4.10 1.56 0.32
CA GLY A 50 2.97 1.59 1.24
C GLY A 50 2.89 0.30 2.03
N ILE A 51 2.53 0.41 3.31
CA ILE A 51 2.32 -0.75 4.17
C ILE A 51 0.92 -0.65 4.76
N PHE A 52 0.12 -1.70 4.56
CA PHE A 52 -1.26 -1.80 5.04
C PHE A 52 -1.32 -2.94 6.04
N THR A 53 -1.63 -2.64 7.29
CA THR A 53 -1.63 -3.63 8.37
C THR A 53 -3.06 -4.00 8.73
N PHE A 54 -3.34 -5.31 8.70
CA PHE A 54 -4.67 -5.87 8.99
C PHE A 54 -4.67 -6.65 10.30
N ASN A 55 -5.85 -6.70 10.94
CA ASN A 55 -6.03 -7.42 12.21
C ASN A 55 -6.02 -8.95 12.03
N ASN A 56 -6.40 -9.46 10.86
CA ASN A 56 -6.35 -10.89 10.58
C ASN A 56 -6.22 -11.15 9.08
N GLN A 57 -5.83 -12.39 8.75
CA GLN A 57 -5.57 -12.81 7.38
C GLN A 57 -6.83 -12.79 6.52
N SER A 58 -7.97 -13.15 7.09
CA SER A 58 -9.23 -13.20 6.35
C SER A 58 -9.62 -11.82 5.79
N ASN A 59 -9.48 -10.78 6.60
CA ASN A 59 -9.78 -9.42 6.17
C ASN A 59 -8.79 -8.92 5.12
N LEU A 60 -7.51 -9.28 5.27
CA LEU A 60 -6.50 -8.95 4.27
C LEU A 60 -6.86 -9.60 2.93
N GLU A 61 -7.16 -10.90 2.94
CA GLU A 61 -7.46 -11.66 1.73
C GLU A 61 -8.73 -11.15 1.02
N LYS A 62 -9.72 -10.73 1.78
CA LYS A 62 -10.93 -10.14 1.21
C LYS A 62 -10.65 -8.84 0.49
N HIS A 63 -9.73 -8.04 1.00
CA HIS A 63 -9.44 -6.72 0.43
C HIS A 63 -8.39 -6.77 -0.68
N LEU A 64 -7.55 -7.80 -0.70
CA LEU A 64 -6.43 -7.90 -1.65
C LEU A 64 -6.83 -7.77 -3.12
N PRO A 65 -7.91 -8.42 -3.62
CA PRO A 65 -8.31 -8.26 -5.02
C PRO A 65 -8.67 -6.82 -5.38
N GLU A 66 -9.33 -6.10 -4.48
CA GLU A 66 -9.70 -4.71 -4.69
C GLU A 66 -8.47 -3.81 -4.78
N MET A 67 -7.49 -4.05 -3.92
CA MET A 67 -6.22 -3.31 -3.97
C MET A 67 -5.47 -3.57 -5.27
N LYS A 68 -5.40 -4.82 -5.69
CA LYS A 68 -4.75 -5.17 -6.94
C LYS A 68 -5.41 -4.48 -8.14
N SER A 69 -6.74 -4.44 -8.15
CA SER A 69 -7.50 -3.78 -9.21
C SER A 69 -7.27 -2.28 -9.20
N PHE A 70 -7.34 -1.65 -8.01
CA PHE A 70 -7.14 -0.22 -7.86
C PHE A 70 -5.75 0.20 -8.37
N PHE A 71 -4.71 -0.49 -7.94
CA PHE A 71 -3.34 -0.11 -8.30
C PHE A 71 -2.93 -0.54 -9.70
N LYS A 72 -3.63 -1.49 -10.31
CA LYS A 72 -3.46 -1.78 -11.73
C LYS A 72 -3.96 -0.60 -12.58
N ASP A 73 -5.12 -0.05 -12.25
CA ASP A 73 -5.63 1.16 -12.89
C ASP A 73 -4.71 2.36 -12.64
N TYR A 74 -4.19 2.45 -11.42
CA TYR A 74 -3.25 3.48 -11.02
C TYR A 74 -1.98 3.47 -11.87
N GLU A 75 -1.46 2.29 -12.20
CA GLU A 75 -0.29 2.16 -13.08
C GLU A 75 -0.51 2.86 -14.43
N ASP A 76 -1.68 2.66 -15.01
CA ASP A 76 -2.00 3.25 -16.30
C ASP A 76 -2.16 4.77 -16.21
N ARG A 77 -2.78 5.25 -15.11
CA ARG A 77 -3.02 6.68 -14.93
C ARG A 77 -1.77 7.49 -14.66
N PHE A 78 -0.81 6.92 -13.95
CA PHE A 78 0.36 7.67 -13.47
C PHE A 78 1.68 7.16 -14.01
N SER A 79 1.65 6.33 -15.05
CA SER A 79 2.84 5.80 -15.72
C SER A 79 3.84 5.23 -14.72
N CYS A 80 3.37 4.32 -13.88
CA CYS A 80 4.18 3.71 -12.84
C CYS A 80 4.05 2.19 -12.86
N LYS A 81 4.91 1.53 -12.11
CA LYS A 81 4.87 0.09 -11.87
C LYS A 81 4.57 -0.16 -10.41
N CYS A 82 3.54 -0.95 -10.15
CA CYS A 82 3.14 -1.34 -8.79
C CYS A 82 3.40 -2.83 -8.59
N SER A 83 3.97 -3.19 -7.45
CA SER A 83 4.01 -4.58 -7.03
C SER A 83 3.39 -4.71 -5.65
N ILE A 84 2.60 -5.75 -5.46
CA ILE A 84 1.88 -6.00 -4.21
C ILE A 84 2.28 -7.36 -3.69
N GLU A 85 2.75 -7.39 -2.44
CA GLU A 85 3.12 -8.61 -1.75
C GLU A 85 2.42 -8.63 -0.40
N THR A 86 2.24 -9.83 0.15
CA THR A 86 1.66 -9.98 1.48
C THR A 86 2.68 -10.64 2.40
N GLY A 87 2.58 -10.36 3.68
CA GLY A 87 3.46 -10.93 4.68
C GLY A 87 2.83 -10.95 6.05
N ILE A 88 3.45 -11.71 6.94
CA ILE A 88 3.06 -11.78 8.34
C ILE A 88 4.26 -11.36 9.17
N THR A 89 3.99 -10.71 10.32
CA THR A 89 5.05 -10.30 11.24
C THR A 89 5.91 -11.50 11.64
N ASN A 90 7.21 -11.36 11.50
CA ASN A 90 8.17 -12.35 12.02
C ASN A 90 8.48 -11.98 13.47
N GLU A 91 7.91 -12.74 14.40
CA GLU A 91 8.02 -12.42 15.82
C GLU A 91 9.42 -12.60 16.39
N GLU A 92 10.27 -13.40 15.73
CA GLU A 92 11.67 -13.53 16.13
C GLU A 92 12.47 -12.24 15.85
N LEU A 93 11.98 -11.40 14.95
CA LEU A 93 12.65 -10.15 14.54
C LEU A 93 11.80 -8.93 14.86
N PHE A 94 10.89 -9.08 15.81
CA PHE A 94 9.98 -8.00 16.18
C PHE A 94 10.46 -7.32 17.47
N TYR A 95 10.53 -6.00 17.43
CA TYR A 95 10.81 -5.17 18.59
C TYR A 95 9.91 -3.95 18.56
N GLN A 96 9.31 -3.63 19.67
CA GLN A 96 8.49 -2.43 19.82
C GLN A 96 8.84 -1.76 21.13
N ALA A 97 9.25 -0.50 21.04
CA ALA A 97 9.54 0.30 22.23
C ALA A 97 8.24 0.75 22.90
N ASP A 98 8.27 0.90 24.21
CA ASP A 98 7.15 1.38 25.00
C ASP A 98 6.88 2.88 24.73
#